data_5ba95120442aec66c59b5cc263cbc2eb
#
_entry.id   5ba95120442aec66c59b5cc263cbc2eb
#
_cell.length_a   1.000
_cell.length_b   1.000
_cell.length_c   1.000
_cell.angle_alpha   90.00
_cell.angle_beta   90.00
_cell.angle_gamma   90.00
#
_symmetry.space_group_name_H-M   'P 1'
#
loop_
_entity.id
_entity.type
_entity.pdbx_description
1 polymer ?
#
loop_
_entity_poly.entity_id
_entity_poly.type
_entity_poly.pdbx_seq_one_letter_code
_entity_poly.pdbx_strand_id
1 'polypeptide(L)'
;MGLARSGKAAIESLVLGGARVLAWDDDPKKREEISGVGVEIRDLHGINFKDIDALVLSPGIPHSFPKPHPVAAKAKTSGVPIIGDIDIFAQNSRNTPVIGVTGTNGKSTTASLIGHLLSHSNISNEVAGNIGRPVLEISLDPGPDFIVLELSSYQLELSPSLGCSIAVLLNITPDHLDRHGGMDGYVRAKRRIFDKLIYDPKIIIGIDDEITRSIYQQLKHETDFSVIPISGYEIPKEGVGVKSGDLRSRLPSTPKCEINLKGMKTLIGAHNYQNAAAAVAIALSLGVEQPEIEFALQCFKGLPHRQELVRKLFGVNFINDSKATNFDATERALSSFKSIYWIAGGLSKNDRITDSFFKKLKNVEHAFFIGSSENEFFDFFKDTTPCTKCSNLEIAVKRAASAACSEKKENAVVLLSPAAASFDQFESYEARGEQFKSIVGSLNLEKFSNLEITT
;
A
#
# COMPACT_ATOMS: atom_id res chain seq x y z
N MET A 1 4.56 17.41 15.67
CA MET A 1 3.11 17.56 15.49
C MET A 1 2.53 16.30 14.88
N GLY A 2 1.52 15.70 15.54
CA GLY A 2 0.96 14.39 15.23
C GLY A 2 1.66 13.28 16.00
N LEU A 3 0.93 12.55 16.85
CA LEU A 3 1.44 11.57 17.82
C LEU A 3 0.93 10.15 17.53
N ALA A 4 0.62 9.88 16.27
CA ALA A 4 0.40 8.52 15.80
C ALA A 4 1.75 7.77 15.71
N ARG A 5 1.77 6.58 15.15
CA ARG A 5 2.90 5.65 15.12
C ARG A 5 4.23 6.29 14.68
N SER A 6 4.25 7.01 13.55
CA SER A 6 5.46 7.70 13.07
C SER A 6 5.89 8.85 13.98
N GLY A 7 4.92 9.58 14.58
CA GLY A 7 5.22 10.65 15.53
C GLY A 7 5.85 10.15 16.82
N LYS A 8 5.40 9.00 17.36
CA LYS A 8 6.01 8.38 18.55
C LYS A 8 7.45 7.94 18.27
N ALA A 9 7.69 7.25 17.15
CA ALA A 9 9.03 6.85 16.74
C ALA A 9 9.96 8.05 16.52
N ALA A 10 9.43 9.16 15.96
CA ALA A 10 10.20 10.40 15.80
C ALA A 10 10.60 11.03 17.15
N ILE A 11 9.69 11.03 18.14
CA ILE A 11 9.98 11.52 19.48
C ILE A 11 11.11 10.71 20.11
N GLU A 12 10.97 9.38 20.12
CA GLU A 12 11.96 8.48 20.72
C GLU A 12 13.34 8.66 20.08
N SER A 13 13.41 8.67 18.75
CA SER A 13 14.66 8.85 18.02
C SER A 13 15.29 10.21 18.28
N LEU A 14 14.53 11.30 18.29
CA LEU A 14 15.02 12.65 18.54
C LEU A 14 15.51 12.83 19.99
N VAL A 15 14.78 12.30 20.97
CA VAL A 15 15.17 12.36 22.39
C VAL A 15 16.44 11.56 22.62
N LEU A 16 16.56 10.36 22.04
CA LEU A 16 17.79 9.56 22.10
C LEU A 16 18.97 10.28 21.44
N GLY A 17 18.72 11.04 20.38
CA GLY A 17 19.72 11.90 19.72
C GLY A 17 20.05 13.19 20.49
N GLY A 18 19.47 13.41 21.67
CA GLY A 18 19.74 14.58 22.52
C GLY A 18 18.98 15.86 22.10
N ALA A 19 17.99 15.77 21.20
CA ALA A 19 17.21 16.92 20.79
C ALA A 19 16.21 17.33 21.90
N ARG A 20 15.95 18.62 22.04
CA ARG A 20 14.83 19.13 22.84
C ARG A 20 13.56 19.02 22.00
N VAL A 21 12.60 18.21 22.43
CA VAL A 21 11.37 17.92 21.70
C VAL A 21 10.16 18.54 22.37
N LEU A 22 9.40 19.36 21.61
CA LEU A 22 8.07 19.80 21.95
C LEU A 22 7.06 18.95 21.16
N ALA A 23 6.17 18.27 21.86
CA ALA A 23 5.22 17.35 21.24
C ALA A 23 3.78 17.85 21.35
N TRP A 24 2.99 17.66 20.30
CA TRP A 24 1.58 18.01 20.26
C TRP A 24 0.77 17.16 19.28
N ASP A 25 -0.44 16.84 19.66
CA ASP A 25 -1.51 16.35 18.78
C ASP A 25 -2.80 17.06 19.16
N ASP A 26 -3.68 17.34 18.22
CA ASP A 26 -4.95 17.98 18.52
C ASP A 26 -5.91 17.04 19.25
N ASP A 27 -5.72 15.70 19.09
CA ASP A 27 -6.44 14.68 19.85
C ASP A 27 -5.86 14.56 21.28
N PRO A 28 -6.66 14.86 22.34
CA PRO A 28 -6.22 14.73 23.73
C PRO A 28 -5.76 13.31 24.08
N LYS A 29 -6.43 12.28 23.58
CA LYS A 29 -6.10 10.87 23.87
C LYS A 29 -4.66 10.53 23.43
N LYS A 30 -4.25 10.99 22.26
CA LYS A 30 -2.89 10.77 21.76
C LYS A 30 -1.82 11.50 22.59
N ARG A 31 -2.16 12.64 23.20
CA ARG A 31 -1.25 13.33 24.11
C ARG A 31 -1.06 12.57 25.41
N GLU A 32 -2.14 11.97 25.94
CA GLU A 32 -2.10 11.15 27.16
C GLU A 32 -1.22 9.90 26.98
N GLU A 33 -1.25 9.28 25.81
CA GLU A 33 -0.47 8.07 25.49
C GLU A 33 1.05 8.28 25.53
N ILE A 34 1.56 9.49 25.40
CA ILE A 34 2.99 9.83 25.45
C ILE A 34 3.39 10.56 26.73
N SER A 35 2.46 10.82 27.66
CA SER A 35 2.77 11.43 28.96
C SER A 35 3.70 10.50 29.74
N GLY A 36 4.87 11.00 30.15
CA GLY A 36 5.88 10.23 30.88
C GLY A 36 7.10 9.75 30.06
N VAL A 37 7.15 9.99 28.75
CA VAL A 37 8.28 9.61 27.88
C VAL A 37 9.45 10.60 27.92
N GLY A 38 9.48 11.55 28.88
CA GLY A 38 10.56 12.56 29.00
C GLY A 38 10.52 13.67 27.96
N VAL A 39 9.35 13.89 27.32
CA VAL A 39 9.10 14.91 26.31
C VAL A 39 8.15 15.99 26.86
N GLU A 40 8.37 17.24 26.46
CA GLU A 40 7.50 18.36 26.82
C GLU A 40 6.25 18.36 25.92
N ILE A 41 5.07 18.07 26.49
CA ILE A 41 3.80 18.23 25.77
C ILE A 41 3.40 19.69 25.86
N ARG A 42 3.36 20.37 24.71
CA ARG A 42 3.09 21.80 24.67
C ARG A 42 2.25 22.16 23.46
N ASP A 43 1.22 22.98 23.68
CA ASP A 43 0.39 23.49 22.59
C ASP A 43 1.22 24.31 21.58
N LEU A 44 1.38 23.77 20.38
CA LEU A 44 2.18 24.38 19.31
C LEU A 44 1.48 25.56 18.63
N HIS A 45 0.17 25.78 18.85
CA HIS A 45 -0.54 26.92 18.29
C HIS A 45 -0.06 28.24 18.89
N GLY A 46 0.32 28.23 20.19
CA GLY A 46 0.76 29.39 20.94
C GLY A 46 2.25 29.69 20.95
N ILE A 47 3.13 28.76 20.51
CA ILE A 47 4.59 28.92 20.61
C ILE A 47 5.18 29.94 19.61
N ASN A 48 6.34 30.49 19.97
CA ASN A 48 7.17 31.25 19.04
C ASN A 48 8.06 30.29 18.27
N PHE A 49 8.00 30.33 16.94
CA PHE A 49 8.81 29.45 16.08
C PHE A 49 10.26 29.91 15.86
N LYS A 50 10.66 31.07 16.39
CA LYS A 50 12.03 31.58 16.24
C LYS A 50 13.11 30.68 16.86
N ASP A 51 12.72 29.91 17.90
CA ASP A 51 13.63 29.03 18.64
C ASP A 51 13.40 27.54 18.26
N ILE A 52 12.80 27.29 17.10
CA ILE A 52 12.48 25.96 16.58
C ILE A 52 13.31 25.71 15.33
N ASP A 53 14.13 24.66 15.34
CA ASP A 53 15.00 24.30 14.21
C ASP A 53 14.19 23.62 13.08
N ALA A 54 13.20 22.79 13.42
CA ALA A 54 12.33 22.13 12.45
C ALA A 54 10.96 21.75 13.06
N LEU A 55 9.92 21.77 12.23
CA LEU A 55 8.62 21.16 12.55
C LEU A 55 8.58 19.76 11.96
N VAL A 56 8.66 18.73 12.80
CA VAL A 56 8.40 17.35 12.39
C VAL A 56 6.89 17.13 12.35
N LEU A 57 6.37 16.85 11.15
CA LEU A 57 4.93 16.75 10.89
C LEU A 57 4.55 15.34 10.48
N SER A 58 3.53 14.76 11.11
CA SER A 58 2.95 13.50 10.64
C SER A 58 2.36 13.66 9.24
N PRO A 59 2.60 12.72 8.29
CA PRO A 59 2.20 12.87 6.88
C PRO A 59 0.70 13.11 6.67
N GLY A 60 -0.15 12.62 7.58
CA GLY A 60 -1.60 12.83 7.54
C GLY A 60 -2.04 14.28 7.75
N ILE A 61 -1.20 15.11 8.36
CA ILE A 61 -1.54 16.51 8.69
C ILE A 61 -1.24 17.40 7.47
N PRO A 62 -2.21 18.20 6.98
CA PRO A 62 -2.00 19.07 5.83
C PRO A 62 -0.98 20.18 6.12
N HIS A 63 0.06 20.26 5.27
CA HIS A 63 1.00 21.39 5.32
C HIS A 63 0.77 22.41 4.20
N SER A 64 -0.11 22.10 3.23
CA SER A 64 -0.47 22.96 2.10
C SER A 64 -1.95 22.87 1.78
N PHE A 65 -2.40 21.83 1.09
CA PHE A 65 -3.77 21.65 0.61
C PHE A 65 -4.57 20.66 1.48
N PRO A 66 -5.94 20.78 1.47
CA PRO A 66 -6.74 21.87 0.90
C PRO A 66 -6.57 23.18 1.65
N LYS A 67 -6.26 23.14 2.93
CA LYS A 67 -5.90 24.25 3.83
C LYS A 67 -4.81 23.75 4.76
N PRO A 68 -3.69 24.49 4.88
CA PRO A 68 -2.64 24.07 5.80
C PRO A 68 -3.14 24.10 7.25
N HIS A 69 -2.68 23.14 8.03
CA HIS A 69 -2.87 23.16 9.48
C HIS A 69 -2.28 24.42 10.08
N PRO A 70 -2.93 25.09 11.06
CA PRO A 70 -2.45 26.37 11.60
C PRO A 70 -0.98 26.34 12.06
N VAL A 71 -0.56 25.26 12.72
CA VAL A 71 0.83 25.06 13.16
C VAL A 71 1.79 24.99 11.96
N ALA A 72 1.43 24.26 10.92
CA ALA A 72 2.23 24.17 9.69
C ALA A 72 2.31 25.52 8.95
N ALA A 73 1.19 26.24 8.86
CA ALA A 73 1.18 27.58 8.28
C ALA A 73 2.09 28.55 9.03
N LYS A 74 2.07 28.49 10.38
CA LYS A 74 2.91 29.32 11.25
C LYS A 74 4.40 28.98 11.10
N ALA A 75 4.76 27.69 11.07
CA ALA A 75 6.13 27.26 10.81
C ALA A 75 6.63 27.81 9.46
N LYS A 76 5.83 27.64 8.40
CA LYS A 76 6.16 28.14 7.06
C LYS A 76 6.39 29.65 7.01
N THR A 77 5.50 30.44 7.64
CA THR A 77 5.64 31.91 7.70
C THR A 77 6.84 32.36 8.55
N SER A 78 7.27 31.54 9.49
CA SER A 78 8.45 31.78 10.34
C SER A 78 9.76 31.29 9.68
N GLY A 79 9.69 30.71 8.47
CA GLY A 79 10.88 30.15 7.78
C GLY A 79 11.40 28.85 8.38
N VAL A 80 10.63 28.18 9.25
CA VAL A 80 11.04 26.92 9.88
C VAL A 80 10.75 25.76 8.93
N PRO A 81 11.75 24.89 8.66
CA PRO A 81 11.58 23.71 7.83
C PRO A 81 10.48 22.78 8.36
N ILE A 82 9.64 22.28 7.45
CA ILE A 82 8.63 21.26 7.76
C ILE A 82 9.11 19.96 7.15
N ILE A 83 9.38 18.97 7.99
CA ILE A 83 9.94 17.67 7.60
C ILE A 83 9.11 16.52 8.18
N GLY A 84 9.32 15.31 7.67
CA GLY A 84 8.71 14.08 8.21
C GLY A 84 9.74 13.16 8.88
N ASP A 85 9.25 12.03 9.38
CA ASP A 85 10.06 10.95 9.95
C ASP A 85 11.08 10.39 8.94
N ILE A 86 10.68 10.25 7.68
CA ILE A 86 11.56 9.82 6.58
C ILE A 86 12.73 10.80 6.37
N ASP A 87 12.51 12.10 6.54
CA ASP A 87 13.58 13.09 6.39
C ASP A 87 14.59 13.03 7.52
N ILE A 88 14.10 12.85 8.77
CA ILE A 88 14.99 12.64 9.94
C ILE A 88 15.87 11.40 9.70
N PHE A 89 15.27 10.31 9.24
CA PHE A 89 15.99 9.10 8.87
C PHE A 89 17.04 9.39 7.79
N ALA A 90 16.68 10.04 6.70
CA ALA A 90 17.55 10.33 5.57
C ALA A 90 18.76 11.20 5.93
N GLN A 91 18.60 12.11 6.88
CA GLN A 91 19.71 12.93 7.37
C GLN A 91 20.75 12.12 8.16
N ASN A 92 20.35 11.01 8.78
CA ASN A 92 21.17 10.17 9.66
C ASN A 92 21.64 8.86 9.02
N SER A 93 21.01 8.38 7.95
CA SER A 93 21.28 7.08 7.30
C SER A 93 22.19 7.17 6.08
N ARG A 94 23.18 8.07 6.08
CA ARG A 94 23.97 8.43 4.89
C ARG A 94 24.71 7.26 4.22
N ASN A 95 24.95 6.16 4.91
CA ASN A 95 25.76 5.04 4.42
C ASN A 95 24.92 3.81 4.02
N THR A 96 23.62 3.80 4.28
CA THR A 96 22.77 2.65 3.95
C THR A 96 21.99 2.92 2.67
N PRO A 97 22.18 2.10 1.61
CA PRO A 97 21.43 2.25 0.37
C PRO A 97 19.92 2.11 0.57
N VAL A 98 19.15 3.02 -0.04
CA VAL A 98 17.70 3.04 0.03
C VAL A 98 17.08 2.65 -1.30
N ILE A 99 16.17 1.69 -1.27
CA ILE A 99 15.26 1.34 -2.36
C ILE A 99 13.91 2.00 -2.06
N GLY A 100 13.64 3.14 -2.69
CA GLY A 100 12.37 3.85 -2.52
C GLY A 100 11.30 3.33 -3.47
N VAL A 101 10.10 3.04 -2.95
CA VAL A 101 8.97 2.55 -3.75
C VAL A 101 7.75 3.45 -3.58
N THR A 102 7.31 4.08 -4.67
CA THR A 102 6.08 4.87 -4.70
C THR A 102 5.18 4.50 -5.88
N GLY A 103 4.00 5.04 -5.91
CA GLY A 103 2.97 4.86 -6.92
C GLY A 103 1.58 5.12 -6.31
N THR A 104 0.55 5.16 -7.10
CA THR A 104 -0.81 5.16 -6.55
C THR A 104 -1.10 3.79 -5.95
N ASN A 105 -0.84 2.74 -6.68
CA ASN A 105 -1.16 1.36 -6.33
C ASN A 105 0.07 0.44 -6.40
N GLY A 106 0.02 -0.69 -5.70
CA GLY A 106 1.07 -1.71 -5.75
C GLY A 106 2.25 -1.49 -4.79
N LYS A 107 2.42 -0.31 -4.21
CA LYS A 107 3.55 0.05 -3.33
C LYS A 107 3.90 -1.03 -2.29
N SER A 108 2.94 -1.38 -1.45
CA SER A 108 3.16 -2.33 -0.35
C SER A 108 3.54 -3.72 -0.86
N THR A 109 2.84 -4.20 -1.89
CA THR A 109 3.15 -5.50 -2.51
C THR A 109 4.56 -5.50 -3.09
N THR A 110 4.92 -4.44 -3.81
CA THR A 110 6.25 -4.31 -4.41
C THR A 110 7.34 -4.21 -3.35
N ALA A 111 7.19 -3.34 -2.34
CA ALA A 111 8.18 -3.21 -1.27
C ALA A 111 8.39 -4.54 -0.51
N SER A 112 7.31 -5.22 -0.16
CA SER A 112 7.41 -6.52 0.51
C SER A 112 7.97 -7.62 -0.40
N LEU A 113 7.64 -7.61 -1.69
CA LEU A 113 8.19 -8.57 -2.65
C LEU A 113 9.69 -8.34 -2.88
N ILE A 114 10.13 -7.09 -2.94
CA ILE A 114 11.56 -6.74 -2.99
C ILE A 114 12.27 -7.26 -1.75
N GLY A 115 11.79 -6.94 -0.55
CA GLY A 115 12.39 -7.42 0.69
C GLY A 115 12.44 -8.94 0.77
N HIS A 116 11.39 -9.62 0.32
CA HIS A 116 11.33 -11.08 0.26
C HIS A 116 12.37 -11.66 -0.72
N LEU A 117 12.50 -11.11 -1.92
CA LEU A 117 13.50 -11.52 -2.91
C LEU A 117 14.92 -11.33 -2.37
N LEU A 118 15.24 -10.15 -1.82
CA LEU A 118 16.55 -9.86 -1.25
C LEU A 118 16.90 -10.83 -0.11
N SER A 119 15.95 -11.09 0.80
CA SER A 119 16.17 -12.04 1.89
C SER A 119 16.44 -13.46 1.42
N HIS A 120 15.77 -13.93 0.36
CA HIS A 120 16.01 -15.26 -0.22
C HIS A 120 17.35 -15.35 -0.94
N SER A 121 17.90 -14.23 -1.38
CA SER A 121 19.23 -14.14 -2.00
C SER A 121 20.34 -13.74 -1.00
N ASN A 122 20.11 -13.93 0.29
CA ASN A 122 21.04 -13.61 1.38
C ASN A 122 21.51 -12.13 1.39
N ILE A 123 20.72 -11.23 0.85
CA ILE A 123 20.95 -9.77 0.94
C ILE A 123 20.14 -9.25 2.12
N SER A 124 20.85 -8.77 3.13
CA SER A 124 20.23 -8.25 4.36
C SER A 124 19.41 -7.00 4.06
N ASN A 125 18.16 -6.97 4.49
CA ASN A 125 17.30 -5.83 4.21
C ASN A 125 16.22 -5.63 5.27
N GLU A 126 15.72 -4.39 5.36
CA GLU A 126 14.59 -4.01 6.20
C GLU A 126 13.53 -3.29 5.35
N VAL A 127 12.26 -3.71 5.52
CA VAL A 127 11.12 -3.09 4.85
C VAL A 127 10.39 -2.17 5.81
N ALA A 128 10.27 -0.89 5.47
CA ALA A 128 9.70 0.13 6.35
C ALA A 128 8.98 1.26 5.59
N GLY A 129 8.61 2.30 6.31
CA GLY A 129 7.95 3.50 5.79
C GLY A 129 6.44 3.49 6.00
N ASN A 130 5.66 3.58 4.92
CA ASN A 130 4.20 3.56 5.00
C ASN A 130 3.61 2.17 5.32
N ILE A 131 4.44 1.14 5.34
CA ILE A 131 4.15 -0.23 5.82
C ILE A 131 5.24 -0.72 6.76
N GLY A 132 4.98 -1.84 7.41
CA GLY A 132 5.94 -2.43 8.32
C GLY A 132 6.13 -1.60 9.58
N ARG A 133 7.33 -1.52 10.09
CA ARG A 133 7.69 -0.67 11.23
C ARG A 133 8.06 0.75 10.79
N PRO A 134 7.93 1.76 11.67
CA PRO A 134 8.45 3.10 11.42
C PRO A 134 9.94 3.07 11.07
N VAL A 135 10.34 3.89 10.10
CA VAL A 135 11.74 3.90 9.62
C VAL A 135 12.74 4.25 10.71
N LEU A 136 12.37 5.08 11.68
CA LEU A 136 13.22 5.51 12.79
C LEU A 136 13.43 4.45 13.87
N GLU A 137 12.73 3.32 13.80
CA GLU A 137 12.95 2.15 14.66
C GLU A 137 14.00 1.17 14.07
N ILE A 138 14.51 1.41 12.85
CA ILE A 138 15.51 0.57 12.22
C ILE A 138 16.87 0.83 12.86
N SER A 139 17.56 -0.24 13.30
CA SER A 139 18.95 -0.15 13.72
C SER A 139 19.84 0.04 12.51
N LEU A 140 20.75 1.02 12.58
CA LEU A 140 21.76 1.29 11.56
C LEU A 140 23.17 0.82 11.98
N ASP A 141 23.29 0.20 13.15
CA ASP A 141 24.56 -0.33 13.66
C ASP A 141 24.34 -1.72 14.34
N PRO A 142 24.76 -2.86 13.74
CA PRO A 142 25.03 -2.98 12.30
C PRO A 142 23.73 -2.80 11.48
N GLY A 143 23.82 -2.01 10.41
CA GLY A 143 22.70 -1.79 9.51
C GLY A 143 22.53 -2.92 8.47
N PRO A 144 21.36 -2.98 7.80
CA PRO A 144 21.15 -3.87 6.67
C PRO A 144 21.88 -3.38 5.42
N ASP A 145 22.09 -4.27 4.43
CA ASP A 145 22.64 -3.91 3.13
C ASP A 145 21.72 -2.94 2.37
N PHE A 146 20.41 -3.09 2.52
CA PHE A 146 19.40 -2.21 1.92
C PHE A 146 18.24 -1.92 2.86
N ILE A 147 17.71 -0.70 2.75
CA ILE A 147 16.42 -0.35 3.34
C ILE A 147 15.41 -0.13 2.22
N VAL A 148 14.34 -0.92 2.23
CA VAL A 148 13.24 -0.83 1.27
C VAL A 148 12.13 0.03 1.87
N LEU A 149 11.96 1.25 1.33
CA LEU A 149 10.98 2.20 1.83
C LEU A 149 9.73 2.26 0.96
N GLU A 150 8.58 1.88 1.52
CA GLU A 150 7.31 2.28 0.92
C GLU A 150 7.04 3.76 1.22
N LEU A 151 6.83 4.57 0.17
CA LEU A 151 6.70 6.02 0.29
C LEU A 151 5.36 6.49 -0.28
N SER A 152 4.55 7.12 0.56
CA SER A 152 3.36 7.86 0.12
C SER A 152 3.75 9.21 -0.48
N SER A 153 2.82 9.82 -1.26
CA SER A 153 3.03 11.18 -1.78
C SER A 153 3.22 12.21 -0.65
N TYR A 154 2.54 12.03 0.48
CA TYR A 154 2.66 12.91 1.65
C TYR A 154 4.05 12.82 2.31
N GLN A 155 4.59 11.61 2.43
CA GLN A 155 5.95 11.41 2.96
C GLN A 155 6.99 12.01 2.04
N LEU A 156 6.85 11.84 0.72
CA LEU A 156 7.78 12.44 -0.25
C LEU A 156 7.79 13.97 -0.19
N GLU A 157 6.65 14.63 0.04
CA GLU A 157 6.60 16.09 0.23
C GLU A 157 7.34 16.56 1.49
N LEU A 158 7.40 15.73 2.51
CA LEU A 158 8.04 16.02 3.80
C LEU A 158 9.46 15.47 3.93
N SER A 159 10.08 15.01 2.84
CA SER A 159 11.38 14.31 2.87
C SER A 159 12.37 14.88 1.84
N PRO A 160 12.71 16.18 1.92
CA PRO A 160 13.61 16.81 0.95
C PRO A 160 15.05 16.26 0.99
N SER A 161 15.47 15.64 2.10
CA SER A 161 16.81 15.07 2.24
C SER A 161 16.93 13.63 1.75
N LEU A 162 15.77 12.97 1.43
CA LEU A 162 15.78 11.57 1.04
C LEU A 162 16.53 11.35 -0.27
N GLY A 163 17.57 10.50 -0.20
CA GLY A 163 18.31 10.00 -1.35
C GLY A 163 18.04 8.51 -1.57
N CYS A 164 17.74 8.12 -2.82
CA CYS A 164 17.53 6.72 -3.19
C CYS A 164 18.68 6.21 -4.06
N SER A 165 19.15 4.98 -3.78
CA SER A 165 20.02 4.23 -4.69
C SER A 165 19.22 3.58 -5.80
N ILE A 166 17.99 3.14 -5.49
CA ILE A 166 17.03 2.66 -6.47
C ILE A 166 15.69 3.34 -6.20
N ALA A 167 15.17 4.06 -7.18
CA ALA A 167 13.90 4.76 -7.09
C ALA A 167 12.85 4.08 -7.98
N VAL A 168 11.74 3.65 -7.40
CA VAL A 168 10.66 2.94 -8.09
C VAL A 168 9.40 3.78 -8.11
N LEU A 169 8.91 4.11 -9.30
CA LEU A 169 7.59 4.69 -9.53
C LEU A 169 6.73 3.72 -10.33
N LEU A 170 5.73 3.11 -9.69
CA LEU A 170 4.92 2.06 -10.31
C LEU A 170 3.88 2.59 -11.29
N ASN A 171 3.02 3.49 -10.82
CA ASN A 171 1.90 4.03 -11.58
C ASN A 171 1.38 5.31 -10.93
N ILE A 172 0.68 6.13 -11.72
CA ILE A 172 -0.03 7.32 -11.24
C ILE A 172 -1.45 7.32 -11.81
N THR A 173 -2.43 7.16 -10.94
CA THR A 173 -3.87 7.32 -11.23
C THR A 173 -4.47 8.31 -10.23
N PRO A 174 -5.59 8.98 -10.53
CA PRO A 174 -6.18 9.97 -9.62
C PRO A 174 -6.44 9.42 -8.22
N ASP A 175 -5.83 10.06 -7.23
CA ASP A 175 -5.99 9.75 -5.80
C ASP A 175 -5.53 10.98 -4.98
N HIS A 176 -6.17 11.24 -3.84
CA HIS A 176 -5.77 12.31 -2.91
C HIS A 176 -5.61 13.71 -3.55
N LEU A 177 -6.37 14.03 -4.61
CA LEU A 177 -6.19 15.25 -5.40
C LEU A 177 -6.45 16.52 -4.57
N ASP A 178 -7.38 16.48 -3.64
CA ASP A 178 -7.66 17.55 -2.67
C ASP A 178 -6.44 17.93 -1.83
N ARG A 179 -5.62 16.93 -1.45
CA ARG A 179 -4.42 17.10 -0.60
C ARG A 179 -3.20 17.62 -1.36
N HIS A 180 -3.22 17.57 -2.69
CA HIS A 180 -2.12 18.01 -3.55
C HIS A 180 -2.47 19.19 -4.45
N GLY A 181 -3.70 19.74 -4.33
CA GLY A 181 -4.17 20.83 -5.19
C GLY A 181 -4.39 20.40 -6.64
N GLY A 182 -4.77 19.12 -6.86
CA GLY A 182 -5.06 18.57 -8.18
C GLY A 182 -4.02 17.55 -8.65
N MET A 183 -4.21 17.07 -9.89
CA MET A 183 -3.41 16.00 -10.47
C MET A 183 -1.93 16.39 -10.64
N ASP A 184 -1.66 17.62 -11.10
CA ASP A 184 -0.29 18.10 -11.29
C ASP A 184 0.50 18.16 -9.97
N GLY A 185 -0.16 18.55 -8.87
CA GLY A 185 0.44 18.52 -7.54
C GLY A 185 0.77 17.11 -7.09
N TYR A 186 -0.14 16.15 -7.34
CA TYR A 186 0.05 14.76 -7.01
C TYR A 186 1.21 14.12 -7.79
N VAL A 187 1.30 14.41 -9.09
CA VAL A 187 2.43 13.98 -9.94
C VAL A 187 3.74 14.56 -9.42
N ARG A 188 3.78 15.89 -9.14
CA ARG A 188 4.99 16.53 -8.56
C ARG A 188 5.41 15.88 -7.25
N ALA A 189 4.47 15.61 -6.35
CA ALA A 189 4.75 14.98 -5.07
C ALA A 189 5.41 13.60 -5.24
N LYS A 190 4.92 12.76 -6.16
CA LYS A 190 5.51 11.44 -6.41
C LYS A 190 6.85 11.50 -7.13
N ARG A 191 7.02 12.44 -8.06
CA ARG A 191 8.31 12.65 -8.77
C ARG A 191 9.46 13.01 -7.84
N ARG A 192 9.18 13.54 -6.64
CA ARG A 192 10.21 13.84 -5.64
C ARG A 192 11.07 12.64 -5.25
N ILE A 193 10.64 11.43 -5.50
CA ILE A 193 11.46 10.23 -5.32
C ILE A 193 12.73 10.23 -6.18
N PHE A 194 12.76 11.05 -7.23
CA PHE A 194 13.88 11.21 -8.14
C PHE A 194 14.73 12.46 -7.86
N ASP A 195 14.33 13.33 -6.91
CA ASP A 195 15.00 14.61 -6.65
C ASP A 195 16.44 14.42 -6.19
N LYS A 196 16.73 13.33 -5.48
CA LYS A 196 18.07 13.00 -4.99
C LYS A 196 18.34 11.50 -5.18
N LEU A 197 19.26 11.21 -6.07
CA LEU A 197 19.71 9.86 -6.36
C LEU A 197 21.18 9.72 -6.00
N ILE A 198 21.56 8.57 -5.40
CA ILE A 198 22.89 8.34 -4.80
C ILE A 198 23.40 6.94 -5.13
N TYR A 199 24.71 6.72 -5.13
CA TYR A 199 25.37 5.42 -5.23
C TYR A 199 25.05 4.62 -6.48
N ASP A 200 25.46 5.10 -7.67
CA ASP A 200 25.17 4.47 -8.97
C ASP A 200 23.67 4.20 -9.15
N PRO A 201 22.87 5.27 -9.19
CA PRO A 201 21.43 5.15 -9.03
C PRO A 201 20.74 4.49 -10.22
N LYS A 202 19.64 3.79 -9.92
CA LYS A 202 18.74 3.20 -10.91
C LYS A 202 17.32 3.71 -10.71
N ILE A 203 16.67 4.06 -11.81
CA ILE A 203 15.27 4.45 -11.84
C ILE A 203 14.48 3.30 -12.44
N ILE A 204 13.47 2.81 -11.72
CA ILE A 204 12.54 1.79 -12.20
C ILE A 204 11.16 2.43 -12.32
N ILE A 205 10.58 2.40 -13.51
CA ILE A 205 9.35 3.14 -13.78
C ILE A 205 8.33 2.32 -14.58
N GLY A 206 7.10 2.28 -14.09
CA GLY A 206 5.98 1.68 -14.81
C GLY A 206 5.65 2.44 -16.09
N ILE A 207 5.26 1.71 -17.13
CA ILE A 207 4.85 2.29 -18.42
C ILE A 207 3.42 1.89 -18.81
N ASP A 208 2.64 1.43 -17.85
CA ASP A 208 1.28 0.92 -18.10
C ASP A 208 0.21 2.02 -18.11
N ASP A 209 0.51 3.19 -17.58
CA ASP A 209 -0.32 4.40 -17.66
C ASP A 209 0.38 5.53 -18.43
N GLU A 210 -0.41 6.47 -18.96
CA GLU A 210 0.09 7.57 -19.81
C GLU A 210 1.02 8.51 -19.06
N ILE A 211 0.76 8.77 -17.78
CA ILE A 211 1.51 9.74 -16.98
C ILE A 211 2.90 9.20 -16.70
N THR A 212 3.02 7.97 -16.17
CA THR A 212 4.32 7.37 -15.89
C THR A 212 5.08 7.05 -17.18
N ARG A 213 4.40 6.69 -18.27
CA ARG A 213 5.01 6.51 -19.60
C ARG A 213 5.63 7.82 -20.10
N SER A 214 4.96 8.95 -19.93
CA SER A 214 5.49 10.28 -20.26
C SER A 214 6.71 10.64 -19.41
N ILE A 215 6.65 10.38 -18.09
CA ILE A 215 7.76 10.59 -17.17
C ILE A 215 8.97 9.71 -17.56
N TYR A 216 8.73 8.44 -17.93
CA TYR A 216 9.79 7.55 -18.45
C TYR A 216 10.50 8.14 -19.66
N GLN A 217 9.73 8.61 -20.65
CA GLN A 217 10.30 9.20 -21.86
C GLN A 217 11.15 10.43 -21.53
N GLN A 218 10.65 11.29 -20.65
CA GLN A 218 11.37 12.49 -20.21
C GLN A 218 12.69 12.10 -19.51
N LEU A 219 12.65 11.24 -18.49
CA LEU A 219 13.83 10.83 -17.74
C LEU A 219 14.89 10.12 -18.60
N LYS A 220 14.47 9.33 -19.57
CA LYS A 220 15.40 8.66 -20.51
C LYS A 220 16.21 9.65 -21.36
N HIS A 221 15.71 10.87 -21.57
CA HIS A 221 16.40 11.92 -22.32
C HIS A 221 17.17 12.90 -21.44
N GLU A 222 16.73 13.09 -20.18
CA GLU A 222 17.27 14.13 -19.29
C GLU A 222 18.34 13.62 -18.33
N THR A 223 18.51 12.29 -18.20
CA THR A 223 19.44 11.72 -17.22
C THR A 223 20.42 10.74 -17.87
N ASP A 224 21.64 10.69 -17.34
CA ASP A 224 22.64 9.66 -17.67
C ASP A 224 22.45 8.38 -16.83
N PHE A 225 21.46 8.37 -15.93
CA PHE A 225 21.17 7.22 -15.08
C PHE A 225 20.46 6.11 -15.84
N SER A 226 20.60 4.88 -15.33
CA SER A 226 19.85 3.75 -15.85
C SER A 226 18.36 3.90 -15.54
N VAL A 227 17.54 4.11 -16.58
CA VAL A 227 16.08 4.20 -16.48
C VAL A 227 15.45 2.93 -17.05
N ILE A 228 14.93 2.09 -16.17
CA ILE A 228 14.40 0.75 -16.47
C ILE A 228 12.88 0.79 -16.53
N PRO A 229 12.25 0.64 -17.71
CA PRO A 229 10.80 0.53 -17.82
C PRO A 229 10.32 -0.86 -17.37
N ILE A 230 9.18 -0.86 -16.66
CA ILE A 230 8.50 -2.08 -16.25
C ILE A 230 7.04 -2.08 -16.70
N SER A 231 6.49 -3.26 -17.02
CA SER A 231 5.09 -3.41 -17.44
C SER A 231 4.48 -4.73 -17.00
N GLY A 232 3.18 -4.69 -16.67
CA GLY A 232 2.36 -5.88 -16.43
C GLY A 232 1.61 -6.37 -17.66
N TYR A 233 1.75 -5.71 -18.80
CA TYR A 233 1.01 -6.01 -20.04
C TYR A 233 1.89 -6.33 -21.24
N GLU A 234 3.08 -5.76 -21.31
CA GLU A 234 4.01 -5.89 -22.42
C GLU A 234 5.45 -6.12 -21.94
N ILE A 235 6.33 -6.57 -22.86
CA ILE A 235 7.76 -6.73 -22.59
C ILE A 235 8.48 -5.55 -23.24
N PRO A 236 8.99 -4.58 -22.46
CA PRO A 236 9.73 -3.43 -22.98
C PRO A 236 10.99 -3.86 -23.75
N LYS A 237 11.46 -3.01 -24.69
CA LYS A 237 12.67 -3.30 -25.46
C LYS A 237 13.92 -3.40 -24.58
N GLU A 238 14.02 -2.55 -23.57
CA GLU A 238 15.12 -2.46 -22.59
C GLU A 238 14.53 -2.34 -21.19
N GLY A 239 14.04 -3.44 -20.61
CA GLY A 239 13.38 -3.43 -19.33
C GLY A 239 12.87 -4.79 -18.90
N VAL A 240 11.96 -4.82 -17.94
CA VAL A 240 11.34 -6.06 -17.45
C VAL A 240 9.82 -5.95 -17.60
N GLY A 241 9.22 -6.95 -18.18
CA GLY A 241 7.77 -6.95 -18.37
C GLY A 241 7.16 -8.34 -18.36
N VAL A 242 5.83 -8.36 -18.26
CA VAL A 242 5.05 -9.60 -18.27
C VAL A 242 4.03 -9.55 -19.39
N LYS A 243 3.98 -10.58 -20.19
CA LYS A 243 2.95 -10.74 -21.23
C LYS A 243 2.29 -12.10 -21.05
N SER A 244 0.99 -12.11 -20.85
CA SER A 244 0.20 -13.34 -20.67
C SER A 244 0.73 -14.27 -19.56
N GLY A 245 1.31 -13.70 -18.49
CA GLY A 245 1.88 -14.44 -17.35
C GLY A 245 3.34 -14.89 -17.53
N ASP A 246 3.96 -14.63 -18.67
CA ASP A 246 5.37 -14.92 -18.92
C ASP A 246 6.19 -13.63 -18.69
N LEU A 247 6.98 -13.58 -17.61
CA LEU A 247 7.89 -12.50 -17.30
C LEU A 247 9.17 -12.64 -18.08
N ARG A 248 9.64 -11.55 -18.68
CA ARG A 248 10.94 -11.51 -19.39
C ARG A 248 11.70 -10.24 -19.06
N SER A 249 13.01 -10.42 -18.86
CA SER A 249 13.98 -9.32 -18.77
C SER A 249 14.72 -9.13 -20.08
N ARG A 250 14.86 -7.86 -20.46
CA ARG A 250 15.71 -7.38 -21.56
C ARG A 250 16.64 -6.26 -21.08
N LEU A 251 17.12 -6.37 -19.84
CA LEU A 251 18.06 -5.40 -19.28
C LEU A 251 19.42 -5.55 -19.96
N PRO A 252 20.05 -4.43 -20.37
CA PRO A 252 21.43 -4.43 -20.82
C PRO A 252 22.34 -4.98 -19.71
N SER A 253 23.38 -5.72 -20.09
CA SER A 253 24.43 -6.22 -19.18
C SER A 253 23.96 -7.19 -18.08
N THR A 254 22.73 -7.69 -18.15
CA THR A 254 22.26 -8.78 -17.27
C THR A 254 21.95 -10.02 -18.07
N PRO A 255 22.07 -11.24 -17.48
CA PRO A 255 21.61 -12.46 -18.12
C PRO A 255 20.13 -12.38 -18.53
N LYS A 256 19.78 -13.05 -19.61
CA LYS A 256 18.36 -13.21 -19.97
C LYS A 256 17.63 -13.91 -18.83
N CYS A 257 16.47 -13.36 -18.44
CA CYS A 257 15.64 -13.94 -17.40
C CYS A 257 14.22 -14.14 -17.98
N GLU A 258 13.73 -15.38 -17.90
CA GLU A 258 12.38 -15.75 -18.33
C GLU A 258 11.74 -16.61 -17.23
N ILE A 259 10.63 -16.13 -16.64
CA ILE A 259 9.95 -16.78 -15.51
C ILE A 259 8.45 -16.87 -15.84
N ASN A 260 7.87 -18.05 -15.65
CA ASN A 260 6.43 -18.23 -15.80
C ASN A 260 5.72 -17.94 -14.46
N LEU A 261 4.90 -16.87 -14.42
CA LEU A 261 4.12 -16.46 -13.24
C LEU A 261 2.75 -17.15 -13.16
N LYS A 262 2.36 -17.93 -14.19
CA LYS A 262 1.09 -18.66 -14.18
C LYS A 262 1.12 -19.70 -13.05
N GLY A 263 0.10 -19.66 -12.20
CA GLY A 263 0.03 -20.57 -11.04
C GLY A 263 0.63 -20.00 -9.75
N MET A 264 1.33 -18.87 -9.80
CA MET A 264 1.75 -18.15 -8.59
C MET A 264 0.57 -17.40 -7.99
N LYS A 265 -0.10 -18.01 -7.00
CA LYS A 265 -1.41 -17.61 -6.48
C LYS A 265 -1.48 -16.17 -5.93
N THR A 266 -0.35 -15.64 -5.47
CA THR A 266 -0.23 -14.31 -4.87
C THR A 266 0.11 -13.21 -5.87
N LEU A 267 0.48 -13.58 -7.11
CA LEU A 267 0.90 -12.66 -8.15
C LEU A 267 -0.05 -12.65 -9.36
N ILE A 268 -1.36 -12.85 -9.10
CA ILE A 268 -2.37 -12.91 -10.16
C ILE A 268 -2.76 -11.48 -10.61
N GLY A 269 -2.90 -11.31 -11.93
CA GLY A 269 -3.37 -10.06 -12.54
C GLY A 269 -2.26 -9.09 -12.95
N ALA A 270 -2.55 -8.28 -13.97
CA ALA A 270 -1.55 -7.40 -14.59
C ALA A 270 -0.90 -6.40 -13.59
N HIS A 271 -1.65 -5.91 -12.62
CA HIS A 271 -1.11 -5.06 -11.56
C HIS A 271 -0.05 -5.77 -10.70
N ASN A 272 -0.25 -7.06 -10.38
CA ASN A 272 0.75 -7.86 -9.67
C ASN A 272 1.90 -8.28 -10.59
N TYR A 273 1.65 -8.41 -11.88
CA TYR A 273 2.71 -8.61 -12.88
C TYR A 273 3.64 -7.40 -12.97
N GLN A 274 3.12 -6.16 -12.90
CA GLN A 274 3.95 -4.95 -12.81
C GLN A 274 4.76 -4.93 -11.51
N ASN A 275 4.16 -5.30 -10.37
CA ASN A 275 4.84 -5.40 -9.08
C ASN A 275 5.98 -6.43 -9.13
N ALA A 276 5.74 -7.60 -9.74
CA ALA A 276 6.75 -8.63 -9.94
C ALA A 276 7.86 -8.15 -10.89
N ALA A 277 7.52 -7.47 -11.99
CA ALA A 277 8.50 -6.91 -12.90
C ALA A 277 9.43 -5.90 -12.22
N ALA A 278 8.89 -5.05 -11.31
CA ALA A 278 9.68 -4.11 -10.51
C ALA A 278 10.67 -4.84 -9.59
N ALA A 279 10.18 -5.83 -8.84
CA ALA A 279 11.02 -6.57 -7.89
C ALA A 279 12.10 -7.39 -8.62
N VAL A 280 11.77 -8.03 -9.75
CA VAL A 280 12.73 -8.77 -10.59
C VAL A 280 13.76 -7.83 -11.22
N ALA A 281 13.36 -6.63 -11.67
CA ALA A 281 14.29 -5.64 -12.20
C ALA A 281 15.34 -5.23 -11.15
N ILE A 282 14.94 -5.07 -9.89
CA ILE A 282 15.83 -4.76 -8.78
C ILE A 282 16.78 -5.95 -8.52
N ALA A 283 16.24 -7.15 -8.35
CA ALA A 283 17.02 -8.33 -8.04
C ALA A 283 18.09 -8.60 -9.12
N LEU A 284 17.73 -8.54 -10.40
CA LEU A 284 18.68 -8.67 -11.52
C LEU A 284 19.74 -7.55 -11.51
N SER A 285 19.34 -6.32 -11.19
CA SER A 285 20.25 -5.16 -11.10
C SER A 285 21.26 -5.28 -9.95
N LEU A 286 20.97 -6.11 -8.95
CA LEU A 286 21.84 -6.44 -7.82
C LEU A 286 22.58 -7.77 -8.04
N GLY A 287 22.48 -8.39 -9.21
CA GLY A 287 23.22 -9.59 -9.56
C GLY A 287 22.59 -10.90 -9.08
N VAL A 288 21.34 -10.88 -8.62
CA VAL A 288 20.62 -12.09 -8.21
C VAL A 288 20.30 -12.95 -9.44
N GLU A 289 20.58 -14.24 -9.34
CA GLU A 289 20.37 -15.17 -10.45
C GLU A 289 18.90 -15.60 -10.61
N GLN A 290 18.51 -15.96 -11.86
CA GLN A 290 17.13 -16.37 -12.16
C GLN A 290 16.59 -17.48 -11.26
N PRO A 291 17.32 -18.58 -10.96
CA PRO A 291 16.78 -19.66 -10.13
C PRO A 291 16.37 -19.18 -8.72
N GLU A 292 17.15 -18.29 -8.12
CA GLU A 292 16.85 -17.71 -6.80
C GLU A 292 15.62 -16.81 -6.86
N ILE A 293 15.54 -15.96 -7.90
CA ILE A 293 14.38 -15.09 -8.14
C ILE A 293 13.12 -15.93 -8.32
N GLU A 294 13.16 -16.96 -9.15
CA GLU A 294 12.00 -17.82 -9.43
C GLU A 294 11.53 -18.55 -8.16
N PHE A 295 12.46 -19.10 -7.40
CA PHE A 295 12.15 -19.74 -6.13
C PHE A 295 11.51 -18.77 -5.14
N ALA A 296 12.06 -17.57 -4.97
CA ALA A 296 11.52 -16.56 -4.07
C ALA A 296 10.11 -16.12 -4.51
N LEU A 297 9.87 -15.91 -5.82
CA LEU A 297 8.53 -15.59 -6.32
C LEU A 297 7.51 -16.69 -6.04
N GLN A 298 7.90 -17.96 -6.15
CA GLN A 298 7.03 -19.11 -5.83
C GLN A 298 6.71 -19.19 -4.33
N CYS A 299 7.65 -18.83 -3.47
CA CYS A 299 7.51 -18.83 -2.01
C CYS A 299 6.78 -17.59 -1.46
N PHE A 300 6.58 -16.55 -2.27
CA PHE A 300 5.95 -15.30 -1.80
C PHE A 300 4.49 -15.52 -1.43
N LYS A 301 4.17 -15.35 -0.17
CA LYS A 301 2.82 -15.57 0.37
C LYS A 301 1.84 -14.40 0.16
N GLY A 302 2.30 -13.31 -0.45
CA GLY A 302 1.54 -12.07 -0.55
C GLY A 302 1.54 -11.29 0.77
N LEU A 303 0.73 -10.22 0.80
CA LEU A 303 0.55 -9.42 2.00
C LEU A 303 -0.72 -9.85 2.74
N PRO A 304 -0.70 -9.87 4.09
CA PRO A 304 -1.92 -10.02 4.86
C PRO A 304 -2.98 -9.00 4.42
N HIS A 305 -4.23 -9.42 4.37
CA HIS A 305 -5.38 -8.58 4.04
C HIS A 305 -5.38 -7.96 2.62
N ARG A 306 -4.57 -8.50 1.70
CA ARG A 306 -4.56 -8.12 0.26
C ARG A 306 -4.76 -9.35 -0.60
N GLN A 307 -6.00 -9.62 -1.00
CA GLN A 307 -6.40 -10.81 -1.75
C GLN A 307 -5.75 -12.09 -1.16
N GLU A 308 -5.58 -12.10 0.16
CA GLU A 308 -4.98 -13.20 0.92
C GLU A 308 -5.90 -14.42 0.90
N LEU A 309 -5.42 -15.55 0.36
CA LEU A 309 -6.14 -16.82 0.45
C LEU A 309 -6.07 -17.35 1.89
N VAL A 310 -7.17 -17.23 2.62
CA VAL A 310 -7.27 -17.69 4.02
C VAL A 310 -7.47 -19.18 4.09
N ARG A 311 -8.42 -19.71 3.31
CA ARG A 311 -8.80 -21.13 3.35
C ARG A 311 -9.48 -21.54 2.05
N LYS A 312 -9.31 -22.82 1.68
CA LYS A 312 -10.14 -23.47 0.66
C LYS A 312 -11.02 -24.51 1.35
N LEU A 313 -12.33 -24.40 1.19
CA LEU A 313 -13.31 -25.28 1.82
C LEU A 313 -14.37 -25.69 0.78
N PHE A 314 -14.56 -26.99 0.54
CA PHE A 314 -15.56 -27.55 -0.40
C PHE A 314 -15.53 -26.94 -1.82
N GLY A 315 -14.33 -26.66 -2.33
CA GLY A 315 -14.15 -26.03 -3.63
C GLY A 315 -14.24 -24.50 -3.63
N VAL A 316 -14.71 -23.89 -2.52
CA VAL A 316 -14.80 -22.44 -2.35
C VAL A 316 -13.52 -21.88 -1.77
N ASN A 317 -12.98 -20.82 -2.37
CA ASN A 317 -11.85 -20.07 -1.84
C ASN A 317 -12.33 -18.89 -0.98
N PHE A 318 -11.78 -18.74 0.22
CA PHE A 318 -12.06 -17.60 1.10
C PHE A 318 -10.89 -16.61 1.01
N ILE A 319 -11.17 -15.43 0.48
CA ILE A 319 -10.18 -14.40 0.16
C ILE A 319 -10.38 -13.17 1.06
N ASN A 320 -9.34 -12.82 1.78
CA ASN A 320 -9.28 -11.63 2.62
C ASN A 320 -8.60 -10.47 1.87
N ASP A 321 -9.39 -9.45 1.53
CA ASP A 321 -8.93 -8.21 0.92
C ASP A 321 -9.40 -7.00 1.75
N SER A 322 -9.34 -7.14 3.08
CA SER A 322 -9.80 -6.12 4.03
C SER A 322 -9.14 -4.76 3.84
N LYS A 323 -7.96 -4.70 3.22
CA LYS A 323 -7.24 -3.45 2.89
C LYS A 323 -7.87 -2.66 1.74
N ALA A 324 -8.79 -3.25 0.96
CA ALA A 324 -9.54 -2.54 -0.08
C ALA A 324 -10.60 -1.61 0.54
N THR A 325 -10.18 -0.46 1.02
CA THR A 325 -11.01 0.52 1.73
C THR A 325 -11.63 1.59 0.83
N ASN A 326 -11.62 1.38 -0.48
CA ASN A 326 -12.27 2.23 -1.50
C ASN A 326 -12.70 1.40 -2.71
N PHE A 327 -13.56 1.96 -3.56
CA PHE A 327 -14.09 1.27 -4.74
C PHE A 327 -13.02 0.92 -5.77
N ASP A 328 -11.99 1.75 -5.96
CA ASP A 328 -10.91 1.49 -6.92
C ASP A 328 -10.10 0.23 -6.54
N ALA A 329 -9.80 0.04 -5.27
CA ALA A 329 -9.15 -1.18 -4.79
C ALA A 329 -10.05 -2.42 -4.95
N THR A 330 -11.33 -2.30 -4.60
CA THR A 330 -12.30 -3.38 -4.72
C THR A 330 -12.55 -3.76 -6.18
N GLU A 331 -12.60 -2.81 -7.12
CA GLU A 331 -12.74 -3.08 -8.56
C GLU A 331 -11.66 -4.05 -9.08
N ARG A 332 -10.44 -3.90 -8.59
CA ARG A 332 -9.32 -4.80 -8.93
C ARG A 332 -9.54 -6.19 -8.39
N ALA A 333 -10.01 -6.30 -7.15
CA ALA A 333 -10.32 -7.59 -6.55
C ALA A 333 -11.46 -8.30 -7.32
N LEU A 334 -12.53 -7.57 -7.67
CA LEU A 334 -13.62 -8.09 -8.50
C LEU A 334 -13.19 -8.51 -9.91
N SER A 335 -12.11 -7.92 -10.41
CA SER A 335 -11.53 -8.27 -11.72
C SER A 335 -10.67 -9.54 -11.68
N SER A 336 -10.23 -9.95 -10.50
CA SER A 336 -9.31 -11.10 -10.32
C SER A 336 -10.03 -12.45 -10.30
N PHE A 337 -11.35 -12.47 -10.07
CA PHE A 337 -12.14 -13.69 -9.92
C PHE A 337 -13.40 -13.66 -10.80
N LYS A 338 -14.03 -14.81 -11.03
CA LYS A 338 -15.19 -14.95 -11.95
C LYS A 338 -16.51 -15.26 -11.26
N SER A 339 -16.49 -15.92 -10.11
CA SER A 339 -17.70 -16.32 -9.37
C SER A 339 -17.55 -15.89 -7.92
N ILE A 340 -18.04 -14.69 -7.62
CA ILE A 340 -17.73 -13.97 -6.38
C ILE A 340 -18.97 -13.84 -5.51
N TYR A 341 -18.87 -14.26 -4.26
CA TYR A 341 -19.78 -13.93 -3.15
C TYR A 341 -19.11 -12.79 -2.37
N TRP A 342 -19.52 -11.57 -2.68
CA TRP A 342 -18.83 -10.36 -2.27
C TRP A 342 -19.30 -9.83 -0.93
N ILE A 343 -18.39 -9.65 0.03
CA ILE A 343 -18.66 -9.00 1.32
C ILE A 343 -18.10 -7.58 1.29
N ALA A 344 -18.99 -6.58 1.46
CA ALA A 344 -18.61 -5.16 1.40
C ALA A 344 -19.33 -4.33 2.46
N GLY A 345 -18.76 -3.14 2.73
CA GLY A 345 -19.31 -2.18 3.68
C GLY A 345 -18.35 -1.83 4.82
N GLY A 346 -18.81 -0.89 5.63
CA GLY A 346 -18.04 -0.22 6.66
C GLY A 346 -18.39 1.27 6.71
N LEU A 347 -17.46 2.14 7.03
CA LEU A 347 -17.62 3.59 6.98
C LEU A 347 -17.35 4.09 5.55
N SER A 348 -18.42 4.48 4.84
CA SER A 348 -18.35 5.03 3.48
C SER A 348 -17.55 6.34 3.46
N LYS A 349 -16.81 6.56 2.37
CA LYS A 349 -16.04 7.79 2.12
C LYS A 349 -16.71 8.70 1.09
N ASN A 350 -17.93 8.39 0.66
CA ASN A 350 -18.62 9.05 -0.46
C ASN A 350 -17.79 9.05 -1.77
N ASP A 351 -17.02 7.99 -1.98
CA ASP A 351 -16.20 7.82 -3.18
C ASP A 351 -17.10 7.63 -4.40
N ARG A 352 -16.69 8.21 -5.53
CA ARG A 352 -17.43 8.07 -6.79
C ARG A 352 -17.27 6.65 -7.35
N ILE A 353 -18.40 5.97 -7.60
CA ILE A 353 -18.43 4.68 -8.28
C ILE A 353 -18.35 4.92 -9.80
N THR A 354 -17.45 4.23 -10.49
CA THR A 354 -17.21 4.38 -11.92
C THR A 354 -18.05 3.41 -12.74
N ASP A 355 -18.32 3.73 -14.03
CA ASP A 355 -18.95 2.78 -14.96
C ASP A 355 -18.12 1.49 -15.13
N SER A 356 -16.81 1.58 -14.97
CA SER A 356 -15.92 0.43 -15.00
C SER A 356 -16.20 -0.54 -13.85
N PHE A 357 -16.46 -0.01 -12.65
CA PHE A 357 -16.85 -0.82 -11.48
C PHE A 357 -18.12 -1.63 -11.74
N PHE A 358 -19.17 -0.98 -12.26
CA PHE A 358 -20.43 -1.66 -12.59
C PHE A 358 -20.23 -2.80 -13.58
N LYS A 359 -19.32 -2.67 -14.56
CA LYS A 359 -18.99 -3.76 -15.49
C LYS A 359 -18.36 -4.98 -14.82
N LYS A 360 -17.74 -4.82 -13.62
CA LYS A 360 -17.15 -5.93 -12.86
C LYS A 360 -18.18 -6.69 -12.02
N LEU A 361 -19.31 -6.08 -11.73
CA LEU A 361 -20.40 -6.76 -11.00
C LEU A 361 -20.94 -8.01 -11.71
N LYS A 362 -20.73 -8.15 -13.01
CA LYS A 362 -21.03 -9.39 -13.74
C LYS A 362 -20.32 -10.64 -13.20
N ASN A 363 -19.22 -10.44 -12.45
CA ASN A 363 -18.48 -11.52 -11.79
C ASN A 363 -19.03 -11.84 -10.39
N VAL A 364 -19.97 -11.00 -9.88
CA VAL A 364 -20.54 -11.12 -8.54
C VAL A 364 -21.85 -11.90 -8.62
N GLU A 365 -21.92 -13.03 -7.95
CA GLU A 365 -23.10 -13.86 -7.85
C GLU A 365 -24.08 -13.30 -6.81
N HIS A 366 -23.54 -12.85 -5.68
CA HIS A 366 -24.31 -12.24 -4.61
C HIS A 366 -23.41 -11.30 -3.77
N ALA A 367 -23.94 -10.15 -3.35
CA ALA A 367 -23.26 -9.20 -2.48
C ALA A 367 -23.88 -9.20 -1.06
N PHE A 368 -23.03 -9.12 -0.04
CA PHE A 368 -23.39 -9.13 1.37
C PHE A 368 -22.86 -7.85 2.02
N PHE A 369 -23.77 -6.96 2.43
CA PHE A 369 -23.38 -5.65 2.93
C PHE A 369 -23.39 -5.57 4.45
N ILE A 370 -22.39 -4.89 5.02
CA ILE A 370 -22.14 -4.77 6.46
C ILE A 370 -21.91 -3.32 6.88
N GLY A 371 -22.05 -3.06 8.17
CA GLY A 371 -21.63 -1.80 8.80
C GLY A 371 -22.51 -0.61 8.47
N SER A 372 -21.99 0.59 8.72
CA SER A 372 -22.77 1.83 8.61
C SER A 372 -23.18 2.17 7.18
N SER A 373 -22.47 1.69 6.16
CA SER A 373 -22.82 1.87 4.74
C SER A 373 -23.74 0.77 4.18
N GLU A 374 -24.22 -0.15 4.98
CA GLU A 374 -25.07 -1.28 4.55
C GLU A 374 -26.29 -0.84 3.70
N ASN A 375 -27.01 0.18 4.17
CA ASN A 375 -28.19 0.70 3.46
C ASN A 375 -27.81 1.41 2.16
N GLU A 376 -26.77 2.24 2.19
CA GLU A 376 -26.25 2.98 1.05
C GLU A 376 -25.80 2.02 -0.07
N PHE A 377 -25.00 1.01 0.27
CA PHE A 377 -24.53 0.02 -0.70
C PHE A 377 -25.65 -0.86 -1.25
N PHE A 378 -26.59 -1.25 -0.39
CA PHE A 378 -27.77 -1.98 -0.85
C PHE A 378 -28.55 -1.19 -1.89
N ASP A 379 -28.81 0.10 -1.65
CA ASP A 379 -29.54 0.96 -2.58
C ASP A 379 -28.76 1.22 -3.88
N PHE A 380 -27.42 1.27 -3.84
CA PHE A 380 -26.61 1.40 -5.05
C PHE A 380 -26.62 0.16 -5.95
N PHE A 381 -26.66 -1.03 -5.36
CA PHE A 381 -26.38 -2.26 -6.11
C PHE A 381 -27.57 -3.20 -6.30
N LYS A 382 -28.68 -3.01 -5.60
CA LYS A 382 -29.86 -3.90 -5.63
C LYS A 382 -30.44 -4.14 -7.04
N ASP A 383 -30.31 -3.18 -7.94
CA ASP A 383 -30.85 -3.28 -9.31
C ASP A 383 -29.83 -3.92 -10.29
N THR A 384 -28.60 -4.15 -9.87
CA THR A 384 -27.52 -4.69 -10.72
C THR A 384 -27.00 -6.04 -10.27
N THR A 385 -27.11 -6.37 -8.98
CA THR A 385 -26.57 -7.59 -8.39
C THR A 385 -27.47 -8.05 -7.24
N PRO A 386 -27.75 -9.36 -7.12
CA PRO A 386 -28.41 -9.89 -5.93
C PRO A 386 -27.64 -9.48 -4.68
N CYS A 387 -28.32 -8.93 -3.68
CA CYS A 387 -27.65 -8.44 -2.48
C CYS A 387 -28.48 -8.64 -1.20
N THR A 388 -27.80 -8.75 -0.07
CA THR A 388 -28.37 -8.97 1.26
C THR A 388 -27.71 -8.07 2.29
N LYS A 389 -28.49 -7.47 3.17
CA LYS A 389 -28.01 -6.75 4.35
C LYS A 389 -27.66 -7.75 5.46
N CYS A 390 -26.49 -7.58 6.08
CA CYS A 390 -25.95 -8.54 7.04
C CYS A 390 -25.53 -7.92 8.38
N SER A 391 -25.63 -6.61 8.52
CA SER A 391 -25.27 -5.84 9.72
C SER A 391 -23.81 -5.98 10.15
N ASN A 392 -23.24 -7.19 10.26
CA ASN A 392 -21.88 -7.45 10.70
C ASN A 392 -21.16 -8.53 9.88
N LEU A 393 -19.85 -8.60 10.07
CA LEU A 393 -18.96 -9.48 9.31
C LEU A 393 -19.26 -10.97 9.52
N GLU A 394 -19.62 -11.37 10.74
CA GLU A 394 -19.85 -12.79 11.05
C GLU A 394 -21.07 -13.33 10.29
N ILE A 395 -22.17 -12.57 10.28
CA ILE A 395 -23.40 -12.93 9.55
C ILE A 395 -23.11 -12.96 8.03
N ALA A 396 -22.39 -11.96 7.51
CA ALA A 396 -22.03 -11.90 6.11
C ALA A 396 -21.17 -13.10 5.66
N VAL A 397 -20.13 -13.46 6.42
CA VAL A 397 -19.29 -14.61 6.09
C VAL A 397 -20.07 -15.92 6.10
N LYS A 398 -20.95 -16.14 7.10
CA LYS A 398 -21.78 -17.35 7.19
C LYS A 398 -22.76 -17.45 6.02
N ARG A 399 -23.44 -16.35 5.66
CA ARG A 399 -24.39 -16.32 4.53
C ARG A 399 -23.67 -16.50 3.19
N ALA A 400 -22.55 -15.81 2.97
CA ALA A 400 -21.73 -15.94 1.77
C ALA A 400 -21.19 -17.37 1.60
N ALA A 401 -20.71 -17.98 2.68
CA ALA A 401 -20.25 -19.37 2.69
C ALA A 401 -21.39 -20.34 2.34
N SER A 402 -22.56 -20.18 2.95
CA SER A 402 -23.75 -21.01 2.66
C SER A 402 -24.17 -20.90 1.20
N ALA A 403 -24.28 -19.68 0.66
CA ALA A 403 -24.65 -19.45 -0.74
C ALA A 403 -23.62 -20.07 -1.70
N ALA A 404 -22.32 -19.82 -1.48
CA ALA A 404 -21.24 -20.35 -2.32
C ALA A 404 -21.20 -21.88 -2.33
N CYS A 405 -21.43 -22.52 -1.18
CA CYS A 405 -21.44 -23.99 -1.07
C CYS A 405 -22.71 -24.61 -1.68
N SER A 406 -23.86 -23.94 -1.60
CA SER A 406 -25.15 -24.43 -2.13
C SER A 406 -25.17 -24.40 -3.66
N GLU A 407 -24.66 -23.34 -4.26
CA GLU A 407 -24.67 -23.16 -5.72
C GLU A 407 -23.61 -24.00 -6.44
N LYS A 408 -22.60 -24.52 -5.72
CA LYS A 408 -21.54 -25.41 -6.23
C LYS A 408 -20.86 -24.92 -7.52
N LYS A 409 -20.71 -23.59 -7.67
CA LYS A 409 -20.05 -23.02 -8.83
C LYS A 409 -18.57 -23.33 -8.83
N GLU A 410 -18.03 -23.63 -10.00
CA GLU A 410 -16.62 -23.92 -10.16
C GLU A 410 -15.77 -22.68 -9.81
N ASN A 411 -14.73 -22.87 -8.99
CA ASN A 411 -13.85 -21.81 -8.52
C ASN A 411 -14.55 -20.64 -7.79
N ALA A 412 -15.64 -20.92 -7.07
CA ALA A 412 -16.34 -19.93 -6.26
C ALA A 412 -15.41 -19.29 -5.23
N VAL A 413 -15.62 -17.99 -5.01
CA VAL A 413 -14.82 -17.17 -4.09
C VAL A 413 -15.74 -16.41 -3.13
N VAL A 414 -15.57 -16.60 -1.83
CA VAL A 414 -16.07 -15.69 -0.81
C VAL A 414 -15.01 -14.61 -0.60
N LEU A 415 -15.30 -13.39 -1.03
CA LEU A 415 -14.35 -12.28 -1.07
C LEU A 415 -14.77 -11.19 -0.07
N LEU A 416 -13.95 -10.98 0.96
CA LEU A 416 -14.01 -9.76 1.75
C LEU A 416 -13.21 -8.67 1.01
N SER A 417 -13.88 -7.72 0.35
CA SER A 417 -13.28 -6.54 -0.29
C SER A 417 -14.21 -5.34 -0.04
N PRO A 418 -14.01 -4.64 1.08
CA PRO A 418 -15.06 -3.84 1.72
C PRO A 418 -15.48 -2.58 0.98
N ALA A 419 -14.65 -1.99 0.12
CA ALA A 419 -14.87 -0.68 -0.53
C ALA A 419 -15.10 0.49 0.45
N ALA A 420 -14.90 0.26 1.76
CA ALA A 420 -15.15 1.21 2.84
C ALA A 420 -14.12 1.06 3.97
N ALA A 421 -13.91 2.13 4.73
CA ALA A 421 -13.07 2.09 5.92
C ALA A 421 -13.70 1.19 7.00
N SER A 422 -12.90 0.74 7.97
CA SER A 422 -13.33 -0.23 8.99
C SER A 422 -13.79 0.39 10.30
N PHE A 423 -13.60 1.70 10.47
CA PHE A 423 -13.68 2.39 11.77
C PHE A 423 -15.08 2.49 12.40
N ASP A 424 -16.11 1.99 11.73
CA ASP A 424 -17.46 1.85 12.29
C ASP A 424 -17.63 0.62 13.19
N GLN A 425 -16.93 -0.48 12.87
CA GLN A 425 -17.03 -1.75 13.60
C GLN A 425 -15.70 -2.29 14.10
N PHE A 426 -14.56 -1.75 13.64
CA PHE A 426 -13.22 -2.26 13.92
C PHE A 426 -12.23 -1.09 14.15
N GLU A 427 -11.20 -1.32 14.95
CA GLU A 427 -10.14 -0.35 15.20
C GLU A 427 -9.28 -0.08 13.96
N SER A 428 -9.16 -1.08 13.05
CA SER A 428 -8.37 -0.96 11.82
C SER A 428 -8.84 -1.97 10.77
N TYR A 429 -8.35 -1.84 9.53
CA TYR A 429 -8.61 -2.84 8.49
C TYR A 429 -7.93 -4.17 8.80
N GLU A 430 -6.80 -4.14 9.52
CA GLU A 430 -6.13 -5.34 10.02
C GLU A 430 -7.04 -6.11 10.97
N ALA A 431 -7.62 -5.43 11.96
CA ALA A 431 -8.55 -6.05 12.91
C ALA A 431 -9.75 -6.68 12.20
N ARG A 432 -10.34 -5.99 11.19
CA ARG A 432 -11.41 -6.56 10.34
C ARG A 432 -10.93 -7.80 9.59
N GLY A 433 -9.74 -7.75 9.03
CA GLY A 433 -9.16 -8.87 8.29
C GLY A 433 -8.81 -10.07 9.17
N GLU A 434 -8.29 -9.85 10.38
CA GLU A 434 -8.03 -10.94 11.34
C GLU A 434 -9.34 -11.56 11.83
N GLN A 435 -10.39 -10.78 12.07
CA GLN A 435 -11.69 -11.33 12.42
C GLN A 435 -12.28 -12.17 11.28
N PHE A 436 -12.15 -11.74 10.01
CA PHE A 436 -12.53 -12.56 8.86
C PHE A 436 -11.79 -13.90 8.86
N LYS A 437 -10.47 -13.90 9.07
CA LYS A 437 -9.65 -15.12 9.16
C LYS A 437 -10.11 -16.04 10.29
N SER A 438 -10.40 -15.48 11.45
CA SER A 438 -10.91 -16.23 12.62
C SER A 438 -12.26 -16.88 12.33
N ILE A 439 -13.22 -16.12 11.75
CA ILE A 439 -14.53 -16.65 11.39
C ILE A 439 -14.40 -17.77 10.36
N VAL A 440 -13.62 -17.56 9.30
CA VAL A 440 -13.38 -18.56 8.24
C VAL A 440 -12.71 -19.80 8.81
N GLY A 441 -11.76 -19.63 9.75
CA GLY A 441 -11.12 -20.74 10.46
C GLY A 441 -12.07 -21.61 11.24
N SER A 442 -13.10 -21.00 11.85
CA SER A 442 -14.10 -21.67 12.68
C SER A 442 -15.27 -22.29 11.89
N LEU A 443 -15.36 -22.05 10.56
CA LEU A 443 -16.43 -22.60 9.72
C LEU A 443 -16.36 -24.13 9.73
N ASN A 444 -17.42 -24.75 10.24
CA ASN A 444 -17.62 -26.20 10.22
C ASN A 444 -18.95 -26.51 9.49
N LEU A 445 -18.88 -27.18 8.36
CA LEU A 445 -20.02 -27.34 7.44
C LEU A 445 -21.09 -28.30 7.89
N GLU A 446 -20.87 -29.11 8.91
CA GLU A 446 -21.95 -29.92 9.50
C GLU A 446 -23.12 -29.08 10.03
N LYS A 447 -22.88 -27.76 10.26
CA LYS A 447 -23.91 -26.81 10.71
C LYS A 447 -24.60 -26.05 9.57
N PHE A 448 -24.10 -26.11 8.33
CA PHE A 448 -24.64 -25.32 7.19
C PHE A 448 -25.82 -26.02 6.48
N SER A 449 -26.03 -27.31 6.67
CA SER A 449 -27.17 -28.03 6.13
C SER A 449 -28.53 -27.62 6.75
N ASN A 450 -28.54 -26.83 7.82
CA ASN A 450 -29.74 -26.45 8.58
C ASN A 450 -30.03 -24.94 8.63
N LEU A 451 -29.27 -24.09 7.90
CA LEU A 451 -29.61 -22.66 7.77
C LEU A 451 -30.48 -22.47 6.53
N GLU A 452 -31.80 -22.68 6.67
CA GLU A 452 -32.81 -22.21 5.73
C GLU A 452 -32.63 -20.71 5.53
N ILE A 453 -32.48 -20.31 4.28
CA ILE A 453 -32.46 -18.90 3.85
C ILE A 453 -33.90 -18.42 4.09
N THR A 454 -34.17 -17.85 5.25
CA THR A 454 -35.39 -17.05 5.43
C THR A 454 -35.23 -15.80 4.58
N THR A 455 -36.06 -15.77 3.52
CA THR A 455 -36.26 -14.68 2.54
C THR A 455 -36.57 -13.34 3.21
#